data_5d67bfbf956f3a3b05102eb77aaf2937
#
_entry.id   5d67bfbf956f3a3b05102eb77aaf2937
#
_cell.length_a   1.000
_cell.length_b   1.000
_cell.length_c   1.000
_cell.angle_alpha   90.00
_cell.angle_beta   90.00
_cell.angle_gamma   90.00
#
_symmetry.space_group_name_H-M   'P 1'
#
loop_
_entity.id
_entity.type
_entity.pdbx_description
1 polymer ?
#
loop_
_entity_poly.entity_id
_entity_poly.type
_entity_poly.pdbx_seq_one_letter_code
_entity_poly.pdbx_strand_id
1 'polypeptide(L)'
;MSEPKKIVIELPGAYLDEAELGRVRAIVASKASVLKKALETDDLSIERNEDKICFPWFTDHGIDGETKAYMQLVSGIAKRAKMLTRVTATECPSDNDRFTMRLFLVSLNFKGTEYAFARKFLIRNLTGNSGWRTEEAKARHDARKAKTEIEAPEVTIGQSIIGGDGADAGISE
;
A
#
# COMPACT_ATOMS: atom_id res chain seq x y z
N MET A 1 29.07 -13.15 -15.11
CA MET A 1 27.86 -12.53 -14.57
C MET A 1 26.81 -13.61 -14.43
N SER A 2 26.35 -13.84 -13.23
CA SER A 2 25.23 -14.77 -13.00
C SER A 2 23.94 -14.09 -13.46
N GLU A 3 23.15 -14.79 -14.27
CA GLU A 3 21.81 -14.31 -14.57
C GLU A 3 20.99 -14.19 -13.27
N PRO A 4 20.17 -13.15 -13.13
CA PRO A 4 19.33 -13.00 -11.95
C PRO A 4 18.40 -14.21 -11.84
N LYS A 5 18.44 -14.86 -10.69
CA LYS A 5 17.58 -15.99 -10.42
C LYS A 5 16.13 -15.54 -10.37
N LYS A 6 15.29 -16.16 -11.20
CA LYS A 6 13.85 -15.86 -11.24
C LYS A 6 13.11 -16.65 -10.17
N ILE A 7 12.14 -15.98 -9.56
CA ILE A 7 11.19 -16.58 -8.63
C ILE A 7 9.84 -16.67 -9.32
N VAL A 8 9.23 -17.83 -9.27
CA VAL A 8 7.87 -18.08 -9.75
C VAL A 8 6.97 -18.30 -8.54
N ILE A 9 5.94 -17.49 -8.40
CA ILE A 9 4.90 -17.70 -7.39
C ILE A 9 3.78 -18.52 -8.00
N GLU A 10 3.39 -19.58 -7.33
CA GLU A 10 2.36 -20.51 -7.79
C GLU A 10 1.15 -20.48 -6.86
N LEU A 11 -0.04 -20.50 -7.44
CA LEU A 11 -1.30 -20.73 -6.75
C LEU A 11 -1.93 -22.03 -7.22
N PRO A 12 -2.69 -22.74 -6.38
CA PRO A 12 -3.46 -23.89 -6.84
C PRO A 12 -4.41 -23.51 -7.98
N GLY A 13 -4.49 -24.34 -9.03
CA GLY A 13 -5.35 -24.08 -10.18
C GLY A 13 -6.83 -23.93 -9.83
N ALA A 14 -7.27 -24.68 -8.80
CA ALA A 14 -8.63 -24.60 -8.28
C ALA A 14 -8.91 -23.35 -7.42
N TYR A 15 -7.88 -22.55 -7.09
CA TYR A 15 -8.05 -21.37 -6.24
C TYR A 15 -8.81 -20.23 -6.93
N LEU A 16 -8.67 -20.10 -8.25
CA LEU A 16 -9.36 -19.11 -9.07
C LEU A 16 -10.12 -19.81 -10.20
N ASP A 17 -11.38 -19.46 -10.37
CA ASP A 17 -12.12 -19.83 -11.56
C ASP A 17 -11.68 -18.97 -12.78
N GLU A 18 -12.20 -19.25 -13.97
CA GLU A 18 -11.80 -18.55 -15.18
C GLU A 18 -12.21 -17.05 -15.16
N ALA A 19 -13.37 -16.75 -14.57
CA ALA A 19 -13.84 -15.38 -14.44
C ALA A 19 -12.99 -14.60 -13.42
N GLU A 20 -12.62 -15.23 -12.31
CA GLU A 20 -11.73 -14.67 -11.29
C GLU A 20 -10.33 -14.44 -11.85
N LEU A 21 -9.81 -15.38 -12.61
CA LEU A 21 -8.52 -15.24 -13.30
C LEU A 21 -8.54 -14.11 -14.32
N GLY A 22 -9.65 -13.96 -15.07
CA GLY A 22 -9.88 -12.83 -15.96
C GLY A 22 -9.83 -11.48 -15.20
N ARG A 23 -10.40 -11.42 -14.00
CA ARG A 23 -10.30 -10.23 -13.14
C ARG A 23 -8.88 -9.99 -12.62
N VAL A 24 -8.13 -11.03 -12.28
CA VAL A 24 -6.71 -10.92 -11.93
C VAL A 24 -5.93 -10.28 -13.07
N ARG A 25 -6.09 -10.78 -14.29
CA ARG A 25 -5.46 -10.22 -15.48
C ARG A 25 -5.82 -8.76 -15.70
N ALA A 26 -7.08 -8.40 -15.50
CA ALA A 26 -7.55 -7.01 -15.62
C ALA A 26 -6.94 -6.09 -14.52
N ILE A 27 -6.87 -6.55 -13.28
CA ILE A 27 -6.21 -5.80 -12.18
C ILE A 27 -4.74 -5.55 -12.52
N VAL A 28 -4.03 -6.56 -12.95
CA VAL A 28 -2.62 -6.48 -13.35
C VAL A 28 -2.44 -5.53 -14.52
N ALA A 29 -3.27 -5.62 -15.55
CA ALA A 29 -3.24 -4.75 -16.72
C ALA A 29 -3.49 -3.28 -16.33
N SER A 30 -4.40 -3.02 -15.40
CA SER A 30 -4.70 -1.66 -14.91
C SER A 30 -3.55 -1.00 -14.14
N LYS A 31 -2.55 -1.76 -13.71
CA LYS A 31 -1.37 -1.32 -12.95
C LYS A 31 -0.05 -1.77 -13.60
N ALA A 32 -0.09 -2.15 -14.87
CA ALA A 32 1.03 -2.79 -15.54
C ALA A 32 2.32 -1.96 -15.50
N SER A 33 2.28 -0.67 -15.81
CA SER A 33 3.48 0.17 -15.84
C SER A 33 4.13 0.30 -14.46
N VAL A 34 3.33 0.48 -13.42
CA VAL A 34 3.82 0.59 -12.03
C VAL A 34 4.35 -0.74 -11.52
N LEU A 35 3.66 -1.84 -11.81
CA LEU A 35 4.09 -3.19 -11.43
C LEU A 35 5.39 -3.59 -12.10
N LYS A 36 5.55 -3.32 -13.40
CA LYS A 36 6.80 -3.59 -14.13
C LYS A 36 7.99 -2.87 -13.50
N LYS A 37 7.83 -1.60 -13.17
CA LYS A 37 8.87 -0.82 -12.49
C LYS A 37 9.15 -1.32 -11.06
N ALA A 38 8.11 -1.61 -10.30
CA ALA A 38 8.23 -2.08 -8.92
C ALA A 38 8.93 -3.44 -8.82
N LEU A 39 8.65 -4.34 -9.74
CA LEU A 39 9.16 -5.71 -9.77
C LEU A 39 10.38 -5.88 -10.68
N GLU A 40 10.81 -4.81 -11.37
CA GLU A 40 11.94 -4.84 -12.30
C GLU A 40 11.78 -5.92 -13.38
N THR A 41 10.57 -6.02 -13.93
CA THR A 41 10.21 -7.00 -14.97
C THR A 41 9.51 -6.34 -16.14
N ASP A 42 9.73 -6.86 -17.33
CA ASP A 42 9.01 -6.42 -18.53
C ASP A 42 7.80 -7.31 -18.84
N ASP A 43 7.74 -8.46 -18.19
CA ASP A 43 6.70 -9.46 -18.42
C ASP A 43 5.83 -9.65 -17.16
N LEU A 44 4.53 -9.48 -17.34
CA LEU A 44 3.49 -9.74 -16.34
C LEU A 44 2.54 -10.84 -16.81
N SER A 45 3.04 -11.82 -17.56
CA SER A 45 2.26 -12.98 -18.01
C SER A 45 1.78 -13.80 -16.83
N ILE A 46 0.60 -14.40 -16.99
CA ILE A 46 0.01 -15.32 -16.02
C ILE A 46 -0.26 -16.62 -16.75
N GLU A 47 0.41 -17.66 -16.33
CA GLU A 47 0.29 -18.98 -16.92
C GLU A 47 -0.67 -19.83 -16.10
N ARG A 48 -1.63 -20.46 -16.75
CA ARG A 48 -2.51 -21.43 -16.11
C ARG A 48 -2.27 -22.81 -16.70
N ASN A 49 -1.86 -23.71 -15.84
CA ASN A 49 -1.79 -25.14 -16.11
C ASN A 49 -2.95 -25.84 -15.40
N GLU A 50 -3.15 -27.11 -15.65
CA GLU A 50 -4.26 -27.88 -15.06
C GLU A 50 -4.32 -27.77 -13.54
N ASP A 51 -3.16 -27.83 -12.86
CA ASP A 51 -3.07 -27.87 -11.42
C ASP A 51 -2.64 -26.55 -10.77
N LYS A 52 -2.11 -25.60 -11.55
CA LYS A 52 -1.45 -24.42 -11.01
C LYS A 52 -1.67 -23.16 -11.85
N ILE A 53 -1.60 -22.02 -11.16
CA ILE A 53 -1.53 -20.70 -11.78
C ILE A 53 -0.17 -20.11 -11.40
N CYS A 54 0.66 -19.79 -12.39
CA CYS A 54 2.03 -19.36 -12.22
C CYS A 54 2.21 -17.89 -12.54
N PHE A 55 2.99 -17.21 -11.71
CA PHE A 55 3.33 -15.81 -11.84
C PHE A 55 4.87 -15.68 -11.91
N PRO A 56 5.47 -15.74 -13.10
CA PRO A 56 6.92 -15.72 -13.29
C PRO A 56 7.50 -14.30 -13.34
N TRP A 57 7.02 -13.41 -12.49
CA TRP A 57 7.31 -11.98 -12.55
C TRP A 57 8.51 -11.53 -11.74
N PHE A 58 9.01 -12.38 -10.87
CA PHE A 58 9.84 -11.95 -9.75
C PHE A 58 11.30 -12.31 -9.97
N THR A 59 12.16 -11.44 -9.48
CA THR A 59 13.61 -11.65 -9.48
C THR A 59 14.09 -11.80 -8.05
N ASP A 60 14.99 -12.74 -7.83
CA ASP A 60 15.65 -12.97 -6.55
C ASP A 60 16.81 -11.99 -6.40
N HIS A 61 16.69 -11.08 -5.44
CA HIS A 61 17.73 -10.10 -5.11
C HIS A 61 18.56 -10.53 -3.89
N GLY A 62 18.25 -11.70 -3.31
CA GLY A 62 18.87 -12.19 -2.08
C GLY A 62 18.50 -11.39 -0.84
N ILE A 63 17.36 -10.67 -0.88
CA ILE A 63 16.87 -9.88 0.24
C ILE A 63 15.95 -10.75 1.11
N ASP A 64 16.26 -10.81 2.40
CA ASP A 64 15.46 -11.59 3.33
C ASP A 64 14.01 -11.03 3.39
N GLY A 65 13.04 -11.93 3.24
CA GLY A 65 11.62 -11.59 3.22
C GLY A 65 11.03 -11.20 1.86
N GLU A 66 11.83 -11.07 0.80
CA GLU A 66 11.32 -10.69 -0.53
C GLU A 66 10.33 -11.71 -1.10
N THR A 67 10.62 -13.00 -0.98
CA THR A 67 9.71 -14.07 -1.43
C THR A 67 8.35 -13.97 -0.73
N LYS A 68 8.34 -13.69 0.57
CA LYS A 68 7.11 -13.46 1.33
C LYS A 68 6.34 -12.25 0.80
N ALA A 69 7.04 -11.15 0.49
CA ALA A 69 6.42 -9.96 -0.08
C ALA A 69 5.76 -10.25 -1.43
N TYR A 70 6.41 -11.03 -2.28
CA TYR A 70 5.85 -11.46 -3.57
C TYR A 70 4.64 -12.37 -3.41
N MET A 71 4.69 -13.31 -2.49
CA MET A 71 3.55 -14.18 -2.16
C MET A 71 2.35 -13.37 -1.64
N GLN A 72 2.61 -12.39 -0.79
CA GLN A 72 1.58 -11.48 -0.28
C GLN A 72 0.95 -10.66 -1.40
N LEU A 73 1.75 -10.17 -2.35
CA LEU A 73 1.27 -9.41 -3.50
C LEU A 73 0.33 -10.27 -4.37
N VAL A 74 0.77 -11.44 -4.78
CA VAL A 74 -0.03 -12.36 -5.62
C VAL A 74 -1.30 -12.78 -4.90
N SER A 75 -1.21 -13.16 -3.64
CA SER A 75 -2.37 -13.53 -2.82
C SER A 75 -3.35 -12.38 -2.64
N GLY A 76 -2.84 -11.16 -2.46
CA GLY A 76 -3.66 -9.95 -2.34
C GLY A 76 -4.43 -9.66 -3.62
N ILE A 77 -3.78 -9.74 -4.78
CA ILE A 77 -4.41 -9.58 -6.09
C ILE A 77 -5.50 -10.65 -6.30
N ALA A 78 -5.19 -11.90 -6.01
CA ALA A 78 -6.14 -13.01 -6.15
C ALA A 78 -7.37 -12.86 -5.25
N LYS A 79 -7.16 -12.52 -3.97
CA LYS A 79 -8.26 -12.24 -3.03
C LYS A 79 -9.13 -11.08 -3.48
N ARG A 80 -8.51 -10.00 -3.97
CA ARG A 80 -9.26 -8.86 -4.48
C ARG A 80 -10.08 -9.22 -5.72
N ALA A 81 -9.54 -10.02 -6.64
CA ALA A 81 -10.26 -10.50 -7.81
C ALA A 81 -11.51 -11.33 -7.44
N LYS A 82 -11.45 -12.09 -6.35
CA LYS A 82 -12.61 -12.83 -5.81
C LYS A 82 -13.69 -11.91 -5.26
N MET A 83 -13.29 -10.81 -4.63
CA MET A 83 -14.23 -9.86 -4.02
C MET A 83 -14.91 -8.94 -5.03
N LEU A 84 -14.28 -8.69 -6.17
CA LEU A 84 -14.78 -7.78 -7.19
C LEU A 84 -15.65 -8.53 -8.20
N THR A 85 -16.76 -7.92 -8.59
CA THR A 85 -17.61 -8.42 -9.68
C THR A 85 -17.18 -7.88 -11.04
N ARG A 86 -16.58 -6.68 -11.06
CA ARG A 86 -16.09 -6.01 -12.26
C ARG A 86 -14.73 -5.39 -12.03
N VAL A 87 -13.87 -5.48 -13.02
CA VAL A 87 -12.56 -4.83 -13.05
C VAL A 87 -12.33 -4.22 -14.43
N THR A 88 -11.85 -2.99 -14.44
CA THR A 88 -11.43 -2.31 -15.67
C THR A 88 -9.94 -2.53 -15.89
N ALA A 89 -9.58 -3.01 -17.07
CA ALA A 89 -8.17 -3.24 -17.44
C ALA A 89 -7.46 -1.95 -17.89
N THR A 90 -8.18 -0.84 -18.02
CA THR A 90 -7.61 0.44 -18.44
C THR A 90 -6.67 1.01 -17.39
N GLU A 91 -5.46 1.29 -17.78
CA GLU A 91 -4.47 1.93 -16.94
C GLU A 91 -4.70 3.45 -16.90
N CYS A 92 -4.76 4.00 -15.68
CA CYS A 92 -4.78 5.44 -15.49
C CYS A 92 -3.34 5.96 -15.41
N PRO A 93 -2.92 6.85 -16.30
CA PRO A 93 -1.60 7.46 -16.21
C PRO A 93 -1.42 8.16 -14.87
N SER A 94 -0.25 8.01 -14.30
CA SER A 94 0.12 8.68 -13.06
C SER A 94 1.55 9.18 -13.15
N ASP A 95 1.75 10.42 -12.77
CA ASP A 95 3.09 11.03 -12.67
C ASP A 95 3.81 10.62 -11.38
N ASN A 96 3.11 9.95 -10.48
CA ASN A 96 3.63 9.54 -9.19
C ASN A 96 3.41 8.04 -8.96
N ASP A 97 4.37 7.26 -9.43
CA ASP A 97 4.33 5.80 -9.37
C ASP A 97 4.30 5.29 -7.92
N ARG A 98 5.04 5.92 -7.03
CA ARG A 98 5.11 5.54 -5.62
C ARG A 98 3.77 5.71 -4.91
N PHE A 99 3.09 6.82 -5.15
CA PHE A 99 1.75 7.05 -4.63
C PHE A 99 0.73 6.06 -5.21
N THR A 100 0.79 5.84 -6.52
CA THR A 100 -0.09 4.89 -7.21
C THR A 100 0.06 3.47 -6.68
N MET A 101 1.30 3.02 -6.50
CA MET A 101 1.58 1.69 -5.92
C MET A 101 1.11 1.59 -4.47
N ARG A 102 1.33 2.64 -3.68
CA ARG A 102 0.83 2.67 -2.30
C ARG A 102 -0.68 2.52 -2.22
N LEU A 103 -1.43 3.27 -3.05
CA LEU A 103 -2.89 3.13 -3.11
C LEU A 103 -3.32 1.73 -3.57
N PHE A 104 -2.59 1.16 -4.52
CA PHE A 104 -2.84 -0.20 -4.97
C PHE A 104 -2.67 -1.22 -3.83
N LEU A 105 -1.57 -1.14 -3.09
CA LEU A 105 -1.33 -2.02 -1.92
C LEU A 105 -2.39 -1.85 -0.84
N VAL A 106 -2.85 -0.63 -0.58
CA VAL A 106 -3.99 -0.37 0.33
C VAL A 106 -5.25 -1.07 -0.18
N SER A 107 -5.50 -1.02 -1.48
CA SER A 107 -6.65 -1.70 -2.10
C SER A 107 -6.57 -3.22 -1.99
N LEU A 108 -5.37 -3.78 -1.89
CA LEU A 108 -5.11 -5.20 -1.62
C LEU A 108 -5.17 -5.55 -0.12
N ASN A 109 -5.54 -4.59 0.72
CA ASN A 109 -5.62 -4.75 2.17
C ASN A 109 -4.27 -4.99 2.87
N PHE A 110 -3.20 -4.41 2.35
CA PHE A 110 -1.87 -4.44 2.97
C PHE A 110 -1.79 -3.52 4.18
N LYS A 111 -2.44 -3.92 5.26
CA LYS A 111 -2.53 -3.17 6.52
C LYS A 111 -1.83 -3.93 7.65
N GLY A 112 -1.36 -3.17 8.65
CA GLY A 112 -0.73 -3.77 9.82
C GLY A 112 0.76 -4.06 9.66
N THR A 113 1.34 -4.59 10.72
CA THR A 113 2.78 -4.89 10.84
C THR A 113 3.21 -6.06 9.95
N GLU A 114 2.32 -7.01 9.70
CA GLU A 114 2.58 -8.17 8.85
C GLU A 114 3.00 -7.77 7.42
N TYR A 115 2.41 -6.69 6.90
CA TYR A 115 2.69 -6.18 5.55
C TYR A 115 3.70 -5.03 5.52
N ALA A 116 4.28 -4.66 6.64
CA ALA A 116 5.18 -3.51 6.73
C ALA A 116 6.40 -3.66 5.82
N PHE A 117 7.03 -4.82 5.81
CA PHE A 117 8.14 -5.11 4.92
C PHE A 117 7.71 -5.07 3.45
N ALA A 118 6.64 -5.76 3.09
CA ALA A 118 6.13 -5.81 1.72
C ALA A 118 5.79 -4.41 1.18
N ARG A 119 5.16 -3.55 1.96
CA ARG A 119 4.88 -2.16 1.57
C ARG A 119 6.15 -1.37 1.24
N LYS A 120 7.17 -1.47 2.07
CA LYS A 120 8.46 -0.80 1.82
C LYS A 120 9.19 -1.39 0.64
N PHE A 121 9.25 -2.70 0.58
CA PHE A 121 9.97 -3.45 -0.44
C PHE A 121 9.38 -3.21 -1.85
N LEU A 122 8.07 -3.27 -2.00
CA LEU A 122 7.40 -3.14 -3.30
C LEU A 122 7.41 -1.72 -3.86
N ILE A 123 7.68 -0.70 -3.06
CA ILE A 123 7.78 0.68 -3.53
C ILE A 123 9.22 1.20 -3.64
N ARG A 124 10.21 0.41 -3.26
CA ARG A 124 11.62 0.86 -3.17
C ARG A 124 12.18 1.40 -4.49
N ASN A 125 11.80 0.78 -5.60
CA ASN A 125 12.29 1.13 -6.95
C ASN A 125 11.45 2.21 -7.64
N LEU A 126 10.42 2.72 -6.98
CA LEU A 126 9.51 3.69 -7.57
C LEU A 126 9.89 5.10 -7.18
N THR A 127 9.75 6.01 -8.14
CA THR A 127 9.98 7.43 -7.95
C THR A 127 8.71 8.14 -7.49
N GLY A 128 8.86 9.30 -6.86
CA GLY A 128 7.76 10.13 -6.42
C GLY A 128 7.55 10.11 -4.92
N ASN A 129 6.42 10.62 -4.50
CA ASN A 129 6.03 10.81 -3.12
C ASN A 129 4.92 9.83 -2.73
N SER A 130 5.08 9.11 -1.66
CA SER A 130 4.06 8.15 -1.20
C SER A 130 2.83 8.80 -0.56
N GLY A 131 2.90 10.08 -0.22
CA GLY A 131 1.83 10.80 0.47
C GLY A 131 0.84 11.52 -0.46
N TRP A 132 1.26 11.93 -1.65
CA TRP A 132 0.50 12.82 -2.53
C TRP A 132 0.52 12.36 -3.98
N ARG A 133 -0.60 12.51 -4.65
CA ARG A 133 -0.74 12.14 -6.05
C ARG A 133 0.10 13.03 -6.98
N THR A 134 0.16 14.33 -6.68
CA THR A 134 0.94 15.32 -7.42
C THR A 134 1.67 16.25 -6.47
N GLU A 135 2.77 16.84 -6.92
CA GLU A 135 3.51 17.86 -6.15
C GLU A 135 2.65 19.11 -5.87
N GLU A 136 1.75 19.44 -6.79
CA GLU A 136 0.79 20.53 -6.59
C GLU A 136 -0.20 20.24 -5.44
N ALA A 137 -0.66 19.00 -5.33
CA ALA A 137 -1.55 18.61 -4.23
C ALA A 137 -0.83 18.68 -2.88
N LYS A 138 0.44 18.31 -2.84
CA LYS A 138 1.32 18.48 -1.68
C LYS A 138 1.49 19.95 -1.34
N ALA A 139 1.86 20.77 -2.32
CA ALA A 139 2.05 22.21 -2.12
C ALA A 139 0.77 22.90 -1.58
N ARG A 140 -0.40 22.55 -2.09
CA ARG A 140 -1.68 23.06 -1.58
C ARG A 140 -1.95 22.64 -0.12
N HIS A 141 -1.63 21.41 0.23
CA HIS A 141 -1.79 20.92 1.60
C HIS A 141 -0.84 21.63 2.54
N ASP A 142 0.45 21.76 2.16
CA ASP A 142 1.46 22.42 2.97
C ASP A 142 1.13 23.91 3.17
N ALA A 143 0.62 24.58 2.13
CA ALA A 143 0.14 25.96 2.21
C ALA A 143 -1.08 26.08 3.16
N ARG A 144 -2.01 25.14 3.13
CA ARG A 144 -3.16 25.11 4.07
C ARG A 144 -2.71 24.88 5.50
N LYS A 145 -1.77 23.96 5.71
CA LYS A 145 -1.23 23.67 7.04
C LYS A 145 -0.52 24.88 7.63
N ALA A 146 0.35 25.54 6.86
CA ALA A 146 1.03 26.75 7.26
C ALA A 146 0.04 27.87 7.64
N LYS A 147 -1.05 28.05 6.87
CA LYS A 147 -2.10 29.02 7.16
C LYS A 147 -2.82 28.70 8.46
N THR A 148 -3.12 27.44 8.73
CA THR A 148 -3.80 26.99 9.94
C THR A 148 -2.92 27.18 11.20
N GLU A 149 -1.60 26.98 11.07
CA GLU A 149 -0.65 27.19 12.17
C GLU A 149 -0.50 28.69 12.53
N ILE A 150 -0.67 29.59 11.55
CA ILE A 150 -0.63 31.05 11.78
C ILE A 150 -1.94 31.54 12.42
N GLU A 151 -3.07 30.90 12.12
CA GLU A 151 -4.40 31.28 12.65
C GLU A 151 -4.77 30.55 13.96
N ALA A 152 -3.94 29.62 14.44
CA ALA A 152 -4.20 28.98 15.73
C ALA A 152 -4.06 30.01 16.86
N PRO A 153 -5.13 30.32 17.63
CA PRO A 153 -5.01 31.20 18.76
C PRO A 153 -4.07 30.56 19.79
N GLU A 154 -3.15 31.37 20.32
CA GLU A 154 -2.36 30.99 21.47
C GLU A 154 -3.34 30.61 22.58
N VAL A 155 -3.43 29.34 22.89
CA VAL A 155 -4.15 28.87 24.06
C VAL A 155 -3.28 29.22 25.25
N THR A 156 -3.48 30.40 25.81
CA THR A 156 -2.94 30.75 27.10
C THR A 156 -3.62 29.82 28.10
N ILE A 157 -2.87 28.84 28.58
CA ILE A 157 -3.31 28.05 29.73
C ILE A 157 -3.26 28.99 30.91
N GLY A 158 -4.41 29.57 31.24
CA GLY A 158 -4.58 30.29 32.49
C GLY A 158 -4.35 29.30 33.59
N GLN A 159 -3.28 29.52 34.36
CA GLN A 159 -3.10 28.85 35.63
C GLN A 159 -4.27 29.24 36.53
N SER A 160 -5.26 28.37 36.67
CA SER A 160 -6.21 28.48 37.76
C SER A 160 -5.46 28.08 39.02
N ILE A 161 -5.09 29.07 39.74
CA ILE A 161 -4.66 28.91 41.11
C ILE A 161 -5.89 28.49 41.90
N ILE A 162 -6.02 27.21 42.18
CA ILE A 162 -6.96 26.74 43.18
C ILE A 162 -6.37 27.06 44.52
N GLY A 163 -6.74 28.21 45.04
CA GLY A 163 -6.57 28.51 46.46
C GLY A 163 -7.56 27.61 47.20
N GLY A 164 -7.08 26.50 47.69
CA GLY A 164 -7.82 25.72 48.64
C GLY A 164 -7.81 26.46 49.94
N ASP A 165 -8.93 27.01 50.34
CA ASP A 165 -9.08 27.49 51.68
C ASP A 165 -9.87 26.47 52.49
N GLY A 166 -9.27 26.19 53.60
CA GLY A 166 -9.55 25.09 54.45
C GLY A 166 -10.92 25.12 55.13
N ALA A 167 -11.41 23.96 55.25
CA ALA A 167 -12.50 23.60 56.10
C ALA A 167 -12.23 23.95 57.55
N ASP A 168 -13.09 24.68 58.14
CA ASP A 168 -13.26 24.70 59.58
C ASP A 168 -14.25 23.61 59.96
N ALA A 169 -13.78 22.64 60.69
CA ALA A 169 -14.61 21.65 61.36
C ALA A 169 -15.04 22.19 62.73
N GLY A 170 -16.19 22.76 62.78
CA GLY A 170 -16.84 23.08 64.05
C GLY A 170 -17.38 21.82 64.72
N ILE A 171 -16.78 21.49 65.83
CA ILE A 171 -17.25 20.50 66.81
C ILE A 171 -18.24 21.17 67.72
N SER A 172 -19.31 20.51 68.07
CA SER A 172 -19.77 20.50 69.47
C SER A 172 -20.92 19.54 69.65
N GLU A 173 -20.64 18.70 70.62
CA GLU A 173 -21.45 17.94 71.58
C GLU A 173 -22.36 16.88 71.02
#